data_cd9697ea3d825f57a634413e3849bdbd
#
_entry.id   cd9697ea3d825f57a634413e3849bdbd
#
_cell.length_a   1.000
_cell.length_b   1.000
_cell.length_c   1.000
_cell.angle_alpha   90.00
_cell.angle_beta   90.00
_cell.angle_gamma   90.00
#
_symmetry.space_group_name_H-M   'P 1'
#
loop_
_entity.id
_entity.type
_entity.pdbx_description
1 polymer ?
#
loop_
_entity_poly.entity_id
_entity_poly.type
_entity_poly.pdbx_seq_one_letter_code
_entity_poly.pdbx_strand_id
1 'polypeptide(L)'
;MRTKQQYIEKLRTMRRNIYMNGEKIARDDEVQMPTINTIGITFDYAADPKHEGLCTAISHLTGEKINRFNHIHQNKEDLHKKQDMTRLLCQAAGGCIQRCMGIDGSNAIYNVSYEADKMNNGATEYHKNFKNWVERFQKEDLVGCCAQTDVKGDRMKRPSQQKDPDMYVRVVERKSDGIVVRGSKVHNSEASVADEIVVLPTRALLPEEKDWAVAFAVPGDWEGVKQVVSIHNLRDRQYFKRGFTPGATDSYTIFDDCFIPWERVFLCGETIHGGVCALLFALFHRHSYSGCKPALGDLMLGTVALAAEYNGIGKASHVRDKLAEIIRVSELGYAAGFTASEMGKPEVYIPGVGFRPYGPGSYIPNSIYAN
;
A
#
# COMPACT_ATOMS: atom_id res chain seq x y z
N MET A 1 -3.29 -18.56 -7.61
CA MET A 1 -2.36 -17.73 -6.84
C MET A 1 -0.94 -17.99 -7.31
N ARG A 2 -0.10 -16.99 -7.32
CA ARG A 2 1.29 -17.02 -7.78
C ARG A 2 2.22 -17.54 -6.67
N THR A 3 3.35 -18.16 -7.03
CA THR A 3 4.42 -18.51 -6.10
C THR A 3 5.46 -17.37 -6.02
N LYS A 4 6.27 -17.37 -4.96
CA LYS A 4 7.42 -16.46 -4.84
C LYS A 4 8.38 -16.57 -6.02
N GLN A 5 8.61 -17.78 -6.52
CA GLN A 5 9.48 -18.02 -7.67
C GLN A 5 8.92 -17.38 -8.95
N GLN A 6 7.63 -17.57 -9.23
CA GLN A 6 6.95 -16.92 -10.36
C GLN A 6 6.95 -15.39 -10.26
N TYR A 7 6.85 -14.86 -9.03
CA TYR A 7 7.00 -13.43 -8.80
C TYR A 7 8.39 -12.92 -9.19
N ILE A 8 9.46 -13.59 -8.75
CA ILE A 8 10.85 -13.24 -9.11
C ILE A 8 11.07 -13.34 -10.62
N GLU A 9 10.58 -14.41 -11.25
CA GLU A 9 10.67 -14.59 -12.71
C GLU A 9 9.99 -13.45 -13.46
N LYS A 10 8.83 -12.99 -13.00
CA LYS A 10 8.15 -11.82 -13.57
C LYS A 10 9.01 -10.56 -13.45
N LEU A 11 9.59 -10.29 -12.27
CA LEU A 11 10.47 -9.12 -12.08
C LEU A 11 11.65 -9.11 -13.05
N ARG A 12 12.21 -10.26 -13.39
CA ARG A 12 13.31 -10.40 -14.37
C ARG A 12 12.93 -10.00 -15.78
N THR A 13 11.66 -10.16 -16.15
CA THR A 13 11.17 -9.81 -17.49
C THR A 13 10.83 -8.34 -17.64
N MET A 14 10.70 -7.60 -16.55
CA MET A 14 10.33 -6.19 -16.56
C MET A 14 11.50 -5.31 -17.02
N ARG A 15 11.17 -4.22 -17.72
CA ARG A 15 12.13 -3.25 -18.19
C ARG A 15 12.93 -2.63 -17.04
N ARG A 16 14.23 -2.44 -17.25
CA ARG A 16 15.11 -1.79 -16.27
C ARG A 16 14.88 -0.28 -16.28
N ASN A 17 14.24 0.24 -15.25
CA ASN A 17 13.97 1.66 -15.06
C ASN A 17 14.19 2.10 -13.59
N ILE A 18 14.99 1.32 -12.85
CA ILE A 18 15.33 1.57 -11.45
C ILE A 18 16.77 2.08 -11.38
N TYR A 19 16.96 3.14 -10.60
CA TYR A 19 18.24 3.80 -10.42
C TYR A 19 18.64 3.77 -8.95
N MET A 20 19.90 3.44 -8.69
CA MET A 20 20.54 3.52 -7.38
C MET A 20 21.94 4.10 -7.56
N ASN A 21 22.25 5.17 -6.81
CA ASN A 21 23.54 5.87 -6.90
C ASN A 21 23.93 6.30 -8.35
N GLY A 22 22.93 6.63 -9.17
CA GLY A 22 23.10 7.06 -10.56
C GLY A 22 23.14 5.92 -11.60
N GLU A 23 23.21 4.68 -11.17
CA GLU A 23 23.26 3.51 -12.06
C GLU A 23 21.92 2.79 -12.15
N LYS A 24 21.67 2.16 -13.30
CA LYS A 24 20.48 1.32 -13.49
C LYS A 24 20.74 -0.07 -12.92
N ILE A 25 19.85 -0.50 -12.02
CA ILE A 25 19.86 -1.86 -11.45
C ILE A 25 18.70 -2.71 -11.97
N ALA A 26 18.83 -4.02 -11.86
CA ALA A 26 17.75 -4.96 -12.13
C ALA A 26 16.73 -4.96 -10.99
N ARG A 27 15.48 -5.40 -11.28
CA ARG A 27 14.44 -5.53 -10.24
C ARG A 27 14.71 -6.68 -9.28
N ASP A 28 15.41 -7.70 -9.73
CA ASP A 28 15.86 -8.85 -8.93
C ASP A 28 17.34 -8.74 -8.51
N ASP A 29 17.90 -7.53 -8.55
CA ASP A 29 19.23 -7.26 -8.02
C ASP A 29 19.35 -7.69 -6.56
N GLU A 30 20.55 -8.13 -6.15
CA GLU A 30 20.81 -8.58 -4.77
C GLU A 30 20.38 -7.57 -3.71
N VAL A 31 20.52 -6.28 -4.00
CA VAL A 31 20.11 -5.20 -3.09
C VAL A 31 18.60 -5.11 -2.90
N GLN A 32 17.79 -5.66 -3.82
CA GLN A 32 16.33 -5.73 -3.75
C GLN A 32 15.83 -7.00 -3.04
N MET A 33 16.67 -8.02 -2.91
CA MET A 33 16.29 -9.32 -2.36
C MET A 33 15.63 -9.24 -0.97
N PRO A 34 16.04 -8.38 -0.03
CA PRO A 34 15.34 -8.24 1.25
C PRO A 34 13.85 -7.89 1.09
N THR A 35 13.51 -6.96 0.20
CA THR A 35 12.12 -6.58 -0.09
C THR A 35 11.38 -7.71 -0.81
N ILE A 36 12.01 -8.35 -1.78
CA ILE A 36 11.46 -9.52 -2.48
C ILE A 36 11.17 -10.65 -1.49
N ASN A 37 12.05 -10.88 -0.52
CA ASN A 37 11.84 -11.88 0.52
C ASN A 37 10.66 -11.54 1.42
N THR A 38 10.52 -10.26 1.81
CA THR A 38 9.36 -9.78 2.57
C THR A 38 8.05 -10.06 1.83
N ILE A 39 7.95 -9.65 0.57
CA ILE A 39 6.75 -9.88 -0.25
C ILE A 39 6.53 -11.38 -0.48
N GLY A 40 7.60 -12.14 -0.67
CA GLY A 40 7.57 -13.59 -0.86
C GLY A 40 6.81 -14.34 0.22
N ILE A 41 6.92 -13.90 1.48
CA ILE A 41 6.19 -14.47 2.62
C ILE A 41 4.67 -14.46 2.36
N THR A 42 4.14 -13.47 1.68
CA THR A 42 2.70 -13.37 1.39
C THR A 42 2.19 -14.46 0.46
N PHE A 43 3.03 -14.97 -0.44
CA PHE A 43 2.70 -16.09 -1.31
C PHE A 43 2.84 -17.42 -0.56
N ASP A 44 3.91 -17.57 0.21
CA ASP A 44 4.19 -18.79 0.95
C ASP A 44 3.08 -19.07 1.98
N TYR A 45 2.63 -18.05 2.74
CA TYR A 45 1.56 -18.18 3.73
C TYR A 45 0.18 -18.37 3.09
N ALA A 46 -0.09 -17.78 1.94
CA ALA A 46 -1.34 -18.01 1.22
C ALA A 46 -1.44 -19.42 0.64
N ALA A 47 -0.31 -20.08 0.37
CA ALA A 47 -0.23 -21.45 -0.10
C ALA A 47 -0.17 -22.49 1.03
N ASP A 48 0.13 -22.09 2.26
CA ASP A 48 0.20 -22.97 3.43
C ASP A 48 -1.21 -23.30 3.94
N PRO A 49 -1.63 -24.58 3.97
CA PRO A 49 -2.95 -25.00 4.46
C PRO A 49 -3.28 -24.49 5.87
N LYS A 50 -2.25 -24.30 6.73
CA LYS A 50 -2.42 -23.78 8.09
C LYS A 50 -2.89 -22.32 8.10
N HIS A 51 -2.51 -21.54 7.11
CA HIS A 51 -2.72 -20.09 7.04
C HIS A 51 -3.64 -19.66 5.89
N GLU A 52 -4.00 -20.58 5.00
CA GLU A 52 -4.81 -20.33 3.82
C GLU A 52 -6.10 -19.59 4.15
N GLY A 53 -6.86 -20.05 5.15
CA GLY A 53 -8.13 -19.45 5.54
C GLY A 53 -8.03 -17.98 5.96
N LEU A 54 -6.85 -17.57 6.47
CA LEU A 54 -6.58 -16.18 6.84
C LEU A 54 -5.97 -15.39 5.69
N CYS A 55 -5.05 -15.99 4.92
CA CYS A 55 -4.28 -15.30 3.88
C CYS A 55 -4.96 -15.28 2.50
N THR A 56 -6.10 -15.95 2.35
CA THR A 56 -6.89 -15.94 1.11
C THR A 56 -8.30 -15.39 1.34
N ALA A 57 -8.96 -15.01 0.26
CA ALA A 57 -10.36 -14.58 0.23
C ALA A 57 -11.02 -15.07 -1.07
N ILE A 58 -12.37 -15.01 -1.10
CA ILE A 58 -13.11 -15.21 -2.34
C ILE A 58 -13.39 -13.83 -2.94
N SER A 59 -12.98 -13.61 -4.18
CA SER A 59 -13.29 -12.37 -4.90
C SER A 59 -14.79 -12.23 -5.10
N HIS A 60 -15.36 -11.10 -4.71
CA HIS A 60 -16.77 -10.81 -4.97
C HIS A 60 -17.03 -10.47 -6.45
N LEU A 61 -15.98 -10.19 -7.23
CA LEU A 61 -16.09 -9.90 -8.66
C LEU A 61 -16.13 -11.16 -9.51
N THR A 62 -15.30 -12.15 -9.16
CA THR A 62 -15.11 -13.35 -10.00
C THR A 62 -15.57 -14.65 -9.34
N GLY A 63 -15.78 -14.67 -8.02
CA GLY A 63 -16.04 -15.89 -7.25
C GLY A 63 -14.81 -16.79 -7.05
N GLU A 64 -13.64 -16.38 -7.55
CA GLU A 64 -12.42 -17.18 -7.46
C GLU A 64 -11.69 -16.92 -6.12
N LYS A 65 -10.92 -17.93 -5.67
CA LYS A 65 -10.03 -17.78 -4.53
C LYS A 65 -8.79 -16.96 -4.91
N ILE A 66 -8.54 -15.90 -4.16
CA ILE A 66 -7.47 -14.93 -4.38
C ILE A 66 -6.63 -14.72 -3.12
N ASN A 67 -5.44 -14.16 -3.25
CA ASN A 67 -4.67 -13.66 -2.14
C ASN A 67 -5.44 -12.52 -1.44
N ARG A 68 -5.54 -12.56 -0.10
CA ARG A 68 -6.29 -11.53 0.65
C ARG A 68 -5.70 -10.13 0.50
N PHE A 69 -4.42 -9.98 0.19
CA PHE A 69 -3.84 -8.67 -0.15
C PHE A 69 -4.41 -8.04 -1.43
N ASN A 70 -5.20 -8.76 -2.21
CA ASN A 70 -5.86 -8.25 -3.42
C ASN A 70 -7.39 -8.17 -3.27
N HIS A 71 -7.93 -8.44 -2.06
CA HIS A 71 -9.36 -8.50 -1.81
C HIS A 71 -9.97 -7.11 -1.55
N ILE A 72 -11.09 -6.81 -2.21
CA ILE A 72 -11.91 -5.63 -1.88
C ILE A 72 -12.86 -6.02 -0.75
N HIS A 73 -12.75 -5.35 0.39
CA HIS A 73 -13.49 -5.69 1.62
C HIS A 73 -15.00 -5.58 1.42
N GLN A 74 -15.74 -6.59 1.83
CA GLN A 74 -17.18 -6.69 1.67
C GLN A 74 -17.95 -6.61 2.99
N ASN A 75 -17.30 -6.90 4.10
CA ASN A 75 -17.94 -7.03 5.41
C ASN A 75 -16.91 -6.87 6.55
N LYS A 76 -17.40 -6.91 7.80
CA LYS A 76 -16.59 -6.81 9.01
C LYS A 76 -15.55 -7.93 9.13
N GLU A 77 -15.92 -9.13 8.74
CA GLU A 77 -15.06 -10.30 8.78
C GLU A 77 -13.80 -10.10 7.93
N ASP A 78 -13.93 -9.45 6.77
CA ASP A 78 -12.78 -9.11 5.92
C ASP A 78 -11.81 -8.14 6.61
N LEU A 79 -12.35 -7.19 7.40
CA LEU A 79 -11.54 -6.26 8.18
C LEU A 79 -10.79 -6.97 9.29
N HIS A 80 -11.46 -7.84 10.07
CA HIS A 80 -10.83 -8.65 11.11
C HIS A 80 -9.72 -9.52 10.53
N LYS A 81 -10.02 -10.27 9.47
CA LYS A 81 -9.04 -11.13 8.81
C LYS A 81 -7.86 -10.35 8.23
N LYS A 82 -8.09 -9.14 7.70
CA LYS A 82 -7.01 -8.25 7.26
C LYS A 82 -6.11 -7.85 8.41
N GLN A 83 -6.66 -7.47 9.56
CA GLN A 83 -5.91 -7.08 10.75
C GLN A 83 -5.04 -8.25 11.27
N ASP A 84 -5.64 -9.43 11.42
CA ASP A 84 -4.98 -10.63 11.89
C ASP A 84 -3.88 -11.11 10.93
N MET A 85 -4.19 -11.16 9.64
CA MET A 85 -3.23 -11.49 8.59
C MET A 85 -2.03 -10.54 8.62
N THR A 86 -2.29 -9.24 8.76
CA THR A 86 -1.22 -8.24 8.80
C THR A 86 -0.34 -8.42 10.03
N ARG A 87 -0.91 -8.72 11.22
CA ARG A 87 -0.12 -9.01 12.44
C ARG A 87 0.75 -10.25 12.23
N LEU A 88 0.15 -11.35 11.76
CA LEU A 88 0.84 -12.61 11.51
C LEU A 88 2.03 -12.45 10.54
N LEU A 89 1.78 -11.84 9.40
CA LEU A 89 2.81 -11.74 8.35
C LEU A 89 3.90 -10.73 8.69
N CYS A 90 3.58 -9.66 9.43
CA CYS A 90 4.59 -8.73 9.92
C CYS A 90 5.48 -9.34 11.01
N GLN A 91 4.94 -10.23 11.86
CA GLN A 91 5.75 -11.03 12.78
C GLN A 91 6.70 -11.96 12.02
N ALA A 92 6.20 -12.66 10.99
CA ALA A 92 7.01 -13.55 10.15
C ALA A 92 8.09 -12.81 9.36
N ALA A 93 7.79 -11.61 8.88
CA ALA A 93 8.74 -10.77 8.15
C ALA A 93 9.78 -10.08 9.05
N GLY A 94 9.55 -10.04 10.35
CA GLY A 94 10.37 -9.24 11.27
C GLY A 94 10.21 -7.73 11.07
N GLY A 95 9.11 -7.30 10.46
CA GLY A 95 8.86 -5.90 10.11
C GLY A 95 7.61 -5.69 9.28
N CYS A 96 7.50 -4.55 8.60
CA CYS A 96 6.37 -4.26 7.74
C CYS A 96 6.35 -5.19 6.52
N ILE A 97 5.20 -5.80 6.24
CA ILE A 97 5.01 -6.67 5.08
C ILE A 97 4.93 -5.91 3.75
N GLN A 98 4.71 -4.62 3.78
CA GLN A 98 4.62 -3.65 2.68
C GLN A 98 3.46 -3.89 1.68
N ARG A 99 3.08 -5.09 1.36
CA ARG A 99 2.06 -5.43 0.34
C ARG A 99 0.64 -4.88 0.64
N CYS A 100 0.35 -4.44 1.87
CA CYS A 100 -0.98 -3.88 2.22
C CYS A 100 -1.30 -2.58 1.47
N MET A 101 -0.31 -1.84 0.98
CA MET A 101 -0.56 -0.56 0.31
C MET A 101 -1.37 -0.70 -0.98
N GLY A 102 -1.14 -1.73 -1.76
CA GLY A 102 -1.90 -2.00 -3.00
C GLY A 102 -3.39 -2.19 -2.74
N ILE A 103 -3.74 -3.00 -1.74
CA ILE A 103 -5.15 -3.24 -1.38
C ILE A 103 -5.80 -1.99 -0.77
N ASP A 104 -5.08 -1.23 0.05
CA ASP A 104 -5.59 -0.02 0.67
C ASP A 104 -5.90 1.05 -0.38
N GLY A 105 -5.03 1.21 -1.40
CA GLY A 105 -5.25 2.06 -2.56
C GLY A 105 -6.42 1.57 -3.41
N SER A 106 -6.50 0.28 -3.69
CA SER A 106 -7.57 -0.32 -4.47
C SER A 106 -8.95 -0.12 -3.82
N ASN A 107 -9.06 -0.33 -2.50
CA ASN A 107 -10.31 -0.09 -1.77
C ASN A 107 -10.73 1.39 -1.82
N ALA A 108 -9.79 2.33 -1.80
CA ALA A 108 -10.09 3.75 -1.94
C ALA A 108 -10.60 4.09 -3.35
N ILE A 109 -9.90 3.65 -4.40
CA ILE A 109 -10.28 3.91 -5.80
C ILE A 109 -11.62 3.27 -6.13
N TYR A 110 -11.89 2.08 -5.62
CA TYR A 110 -13.14 1.37 -5.90
C TYR A 110 -14.36 2.23 -5.59
N ASN A 111 -14.36 2.90 -4.43
CA ASN A 111 -15.44 3.81 -4.05
C ASN A 111 -15.44 5.11 -4.88
N VAL A 112 -14.25 5.70 -5.05
CA VAL A 112 -14.12 7.01 -5.69
C VAL A 112 -14.44 6.97 -7.18
N SER A 113 -14.01 5.93 -7.89
CA SER A 113 -14.31 5.78 -9.32
C SER A 113 -15.82 5.67 -9.58
N TYR A 114 -16.55 4.94 -8.71
CA TYR A 114 -18.01 4.85 -8.82
C TYR A 114 -18.70 6.21 -8.59
N GLU A 115 -18.33 6.91 -7.52
CA GLU A 115 -18.94 8.21 -7.20
C GLU A 115 -18.59 9.26 -8.27
N ALA A 116 -17.40 9.20 -8.88
CA ALA A 116 -17.02 10.07 -9.97
C ALA A 116 -17.86 9.82 -11.23
N ASP A 117 -18.06 8.56 -11.63
CA ASP A 117 -18.93 8.23 -12.77
C ASP A 117 -20.37 8.67 -12.53
N LYS A 118 -20.88 8.50 -11.29
CA LYS A 118 -22.21 8.97 -10.90
C LYS A 118 -22.33 10.49 -10.97
N MET A 119 -21.31 11.22 -10.50
CA MET A 119 -21.25 12.68 -10.60
C MET A 119 -21.26 13.15 -12.05
N ASN A 120 -20.58 12.42 -12.92
CA ASN A 120 -20.48 12.71 -14.36
C ASN A 120 -21.69 12.16 -15.16
N ASN A 121 -22.76 11.71 -14.50
CA ASN A 121 -23.97 11.14 -15.12
C ASN A 121 -23.67 10.02 -16.13
N GLY A 122 -22.62 9.21 -15.87
CA GLY A 122 -22.21 8.12 -16.73
C GLY A 122 -21.45 8.53 -18.00
N ALA A 123 -20.98 9.79 -18.09
CA ALA A 123 -20.14 10.26 -19.20
C ALA A 123 -18.70 9.71 -19.12
N THR A 124 -18.32 9.12 -17.98
CA THR A 124 -17.02 8.48 -17.74
C THR A 124 -17.21 7.00 -17.41
N GLU A 125 -16.17 6.19 -17.62
CA GLU A 125 -16.17 4.75 -17.35
C GLU A 125 -15.10 4.37 -16.29
N TYR A 126 -14.75 5.27 -15.38
CA TYR A 126 -13.69 5.07 -14.41
C TYR A 126 -13.88 3.81 -13.55
N HIS A 127 -15.10 3.56 -13.10
CA HIS A 127 -15.42 2.39 -12.28
C HIS A 127 -15.35 1.08 -13.07
N LYS A 128 -15.81 1.08 -14.31
CA LYS A 128 -15.67 -0.07 -15.21
C LYS A 128 -14.20 -0.37 -15.48
N ASN A 129 -13.42 0.66 -15.80
CA ASN A 129 -11.97 0.54 -16.04
C ASN A 129 -11.27 -0.02 -14.79
N PHE A 130 -11.61 0.51 -13.62
CA PHE A 130 -11.05 0.03 -12.37
C PHE A 130 -11.43 -1.42 -12.08
N LYS A 131 -12.68 -1.84 -12.30
CA LYS A 131 -13.09 -3.25 -12.12
C LYS A 131 -12.30 -4.19 -13.03
N ASN A 132 -12.19 -3.85 -14.31
CA ASN A 132 -11.41 -4.66 -15.25
C ASN A 132 -9.93 -4.78 -14.83
N TRP A 133 -9.36 -3.69 -14.34
CA TRP A 133 -8.00 -3.68 -13.83
C TRP A 133 -7.84 -4.53 -12.57
N VAL A 134 -8.74 -4.39 -11.58
CA VAL A 134 -8.62 -5.12 -10.31
C VAL A 134 -8.95 -6.61 -10.47
N GLU A 135 -9.83 -7.00 -11.38
CA GLU A 135 -10.06 -8.41 -11.71
C GLU A 135 -8.79 -9.07 -12.22
N ARG A 136 -8.09 -8.42 -13.17
CA ARG A 136 -6.78 -8.90 -13.63
C ARG A 136 -5.76 -8.92 -12.50
N PHE A 137 -5.70 -7.87 -11.68
CA PHE A 137 -4.80 -7.75 -10.53
C PHE A 137 -5.00 -8.89 -9.52
N GLN A 138 -6.25 -9.26 -9.27
CA GLN A 138 -6.62 -10.39 -8.41
C GLN A 138 -6.25 -11.74 -9.02
N LYS A 139 -6.63 -11.96 -10.29
CA LYS A 139 -6.42 -13.23 -11.01
C LYS A 139 -4.94 -13.58 -11.17
N GLU A 140 -4.12 -12.59 -11.47
CA GLU A 140 -2.68 -12.76 -11.67
C GLU A 140 -1.89 -12.69 -10.35
N ASP A 141 -2.56 -12.45 -9.21
CA ASP A 141 -1.96 -12.27 -7.88
C ASP A 141 -0.82 -11.24 -7.91
N LEU A 142 -1.09 -10.06 -8.50
CA LEU A 142 -0.09 -9.02 -8.68
C LEU A 142 0.24 -8.33 -7.35
N VAL A 143 1.45 -7.80 -7.27
CA VAL A 143 1.94 -6.93 -6.19
C VAL A 143 1.76 -5.48 -6.61
N GLY A 144 1.03 -4.71 -5.81
CA GLY A 144 0.77 -3.29 -6.10
C GLY A 144 1.36 -2.37 -5.05
N CYS A 145 2.13 -1.39 -5.51
CA CYS A 145 2.52 -0.25 -4.70
C CYS A 145 1.50 0.88 -4.83
N CYS A 146 1.10 1.49 -3.72
CA CYS A 146 0.29 2.71 -3.75
C CYS A 146 1.18 3.95 -3.65
N ALA A 147 1.23 4.72 -4.74
CA ALA A 147 1.98 5.95 -4.85
C ALA A 147 1.06 7.16 -4.57
N GLN A 148 0.88 7.49 -3.29
CA GLN A 148 0.01 8.59 -2.87
C GLN A 148 0.79 9.90 -2.67
N THR A 149 1.87 9.87 -1.87
CA THR A 149 2.55 11.08 -1.39
C THR A 149 3.33 11.77 -2.51
N ASP A 150 2.99 13.02 -2.82
CA ASP A 150 3.77 13.87 -3.71
C ASP A 150 4.99 14.49 -3.01
N VAL A 151 5.94 15.03 -3.79
CA VAL A 151 7.15 15.71 -3.27
C VAL A 151 6.81 16.92 -2.40
N LYS A 152 5.71 17.60 -2.71
CA LYS A 152 5.10 18.74 -2.00
C LYS A 152 5.84 20.08 -2.10
N GLY A 153 7.14 20.13 -2.36
CA GLY A 153 7.88 21.37 -2.44
C GLY A 153 7.69 22.28 -1.21
N ASP A 154 7.27 23.51 -1.42
CA ASP A 154 6.90 24.43 -0.34
C ASP A 154 5.56 24.02 0.29
N ARG A 155 5.59 23.56 1.53
CA ARG A 155 4.41 23.04 2.24
C ARG A 155 3.37 24.10 2.59
N MET A 156 3.73 25.39 2.52
CA MET A 156 2.80 26.50 2.73
C MET A 156 1.97 26.79 1.46
N LYS A 157 2.35 26.21 0.32
CA LYS A 157 1.71 26.41 -0.97
C LYS A 157 0.89 25.21 -1.40
N ARG A 158 -0.13 25.50 -2.20
CA ARG A 158 -0.94 24.50 -2.86
C ARG A 158 -0.25 23.96 -4.11
N PRO A 159 -0.68 22.82 -4.69
CA PRO A 159 -0.13 22.29 -5.93
C PRO A 159 -0.05 23.33 -7.05
N SER A 160 -1.12 24.07 -7.28
CA SER A 160 -1.21 25.15 -8.29
C SER A 160 -0.30 26.36 -8.01
N GLN A 161 0.21 26.52 -6.80
CA GLN A 161 1.03 27.66 -6.37
C GLN A 161 2.51 27.32 -6.24
N GLN A 162 2.90 26.06 -6.50
CA GLN A 162 4.30 25.66 -6.45
C GLN A 162 5.08 26.36 -7.58
N LYS A 163 6.37 26.65 -7.32
CA LYS A 163 7.26 27.21 -8.36
C LYS A 163 7.40 26.24 -9.53
N ASP A 164 7.45 24.95 -9.21
CA ASP A 164 7.41 23.85 -10.17
C ASP A 164 6.11 23.06 -9.97
N PRO A 165 5.15 23.10 -10.90
CA PRO A 165 3.88 22.41 -10.77
C PRO A 165 4.04 20.89 -10.77
N ASP A 166 5.17 20.35 -11.26
CA ASP A 166 5.48 18.93 -11.34
C ASP A 166 5.98 18.36 -10.02
N MET A 167 6.05 19.17 -8.94
CA MET A 167 6.20 18.69 -7.55
C MET A 167 5.04 17.78 -7.11
N TYR A 168 3.91 17.88 -7.80
CA TYR A 168 2.75 16.99 -7.64
C TYR A 168 2.43 16.35 -8.98
N VAL A 169 2.08 15.08 -8.97
CA VAL A 169 1.66 14.39 -10.20
C VAL A 169 0.40 15.04 -10.75
N ARG A 170 0.42 15.42 -12.01
CA ARG A 170 -0.69 16.09 -12.70
C ARG A 170 -0.83 15.64 -14.14
N VAL A 171 -2.01 15.86 -14.69
CA VAL A 171 -2.30 15.73 -16.12
C VAL A 171 -1.73 16.95 -16.84
N VAL A 172 -0.85 16.73 -17.81
CA VAL A 172 -0.28 17.79 -18.66
C VAL A 172 -0.96 17.88 -20.01
N GLU A 173 -1.55 16.79 -20.48
CA GLU A 173 -2.30 16.73 -21.74
C GLU A 173 -3.45 15.71 -21.64
N ARG A 174 -4.59 16.00 -22.24
CA ARG A 174 -5.70 15.08 -22.44
C ARG A 174 -5.84 14.77 -23.92
N LYS A 175 -5.80 13.49 -24.27
CA LYS A 175 -5.93 12.97 -25.64
C LYS A 175 -7.22 12.18 -25.81
N SER A 176 -7.58 11.86 -27.05
CA SER A 176 -8.75 11.03 -27.34
C SER A 176 -8.63 9.61 -26.76
N ASP A 177 -7.42 9.07 -26.66
CA ASP A 177 -7.09 7.70 -26.23
C ASP A 177 -6.50 7.59 -24.82
N GLY A 178 -6.27 8.74 -24.13
CA GLY A 178 -5.70 8.73 -22.79
C GLY A 178 -5.29 10.10 -22.28
N ILE A 179 -4.42 10.10 -21.28
CA ILE A 179 -3.83 11.30 -20.67
C ILE A 179 -2.31 11.19 -20.66
N VAL A 180 -1.63 12.33 -20.65
CA VAL A 180 -0.20 12.40 -20.35
C VAL A 180 -0.04 12.98 -18.95
N VAL A 181 0.74 12.32 -18.11
CA VAL A 181 1.01 12.77 -16.75
C VAL A 181 2.47 13.08 -16.55
N ARG A 182 2.73 14.07 -15.69
CA ARG A 182 4.08 14.46 -15.25
C ARG A 182 4.08 14.72 -13.76
N GLY A 183 5.24 14.51 -13.11
CA GLY A 183 5.42 14.79 -11.69
C GLY A 183 6.08 13.63 -10.94
N SER A 184 6.05 13.69 -9.62
CA SER A 184 6.77 12.71 -8.81
C SER A 184 6.04 12.35 -7.53
N LYS A 185 6.14 11.06 -7.17
CA LYS A 185 5.68 10.49 -5.90
C LYS A 185 6.87 10.04 -5.07
N VAL A 186 6.78 10.18 -3.75
CA VAL A 186 7.86 9.85 -2.81
C VAL A 186 7.41 8.89 -1.72
N HIS A 187 8.38 8.27 -1.07
CA HIS A 187 8.14 7.29 -0.02
C HIS A 187 7.27 6.13 -0.50
N ASN A 188 7.49 5.70 -1.76
CA ASN A 188 6.75 4.60 -2.34
C ASN A 188 7.43 3.28 -1.96
N SER A 189 7.02 2.74 -0.81
CA SER A 189 7.55 1.46 -0.33
C SER A 189 7.24 0.38 -1.36
N GLU A 190 8.21 -0.52 -1.59
CA GLU A 190 8.17 -1.64 -2.55
C GLU A 190 7.99 -1.29 -4.03
N ALA A 191 7.83 -0.02 -4.43
CA ALA A 191 7.54 0.33 -5.83
C ALA A 191 8.55 -0.25 -6.83
N SER A 192 9.82 -0.36 -6.45
CA SER A 192 10.88 -0.93 -7.29
C SER A 192 10.71 -2.42 -7.59
N VAL A 193 9.94 -3.12 -6.77
CA VAL A 193 9.65 -4.55 -6.93
C VAL A 193 8.15 -4.83 -7.11
N ALA A 194 7.33 -3.79 -7.32
CA ALA A 194 5.91 -3.95 -7.61
C ALA A 194 5.66 -4.29 -9.09
N ASP A 195 4.63 -5.12 -9.32
CA ASP A 195 4.11 -5.34 -10.68
C ASP A 195 3.38 -4.10 -11.20
N GLU A 196 2.59 -3.45 -10.33
CA GLU A 196 1.75 -2.29 -10.67
C GLU A 196 1.97 -1.15 -9.68
N ILE A 197 1.99 0.08 -10.17
CA ILE A 197 2.00 1.31 -9.37
C ILE A 197 0.61 1.94 -9.47
N VAL A 198 -0.06 2.03 -8.33
CA VAL A 198 -1.39 2.63 -8.18
C VAL A 198 -1.22 4.06 -7.68
N VAL A 199 -1.54 5.03 -8.51
CA VAL A 199 -1.34 6.47 -8.23
C VAL A 199 -2.63 7.09 -7.71
N LEU A 200 -2.52 7.83 -6.62
CA LEU A 200 -3.63 8.55 -5.97
C LEU A 200 -3.28 10.02 -5.72
N PRO A 201 -4.28 10.91 -5.65
CA PRO A 201 -4.07 12.26 -5.13
C PRO A 201 -3.60 12.26 -3.67
N THR A 202 -2.77 13.21 -3.30
CA THR A 202 -2.23 13.35 -1.92
C THR A 202 -3.19 14.04 -0.96
N ARG A 203 -4.05 14.94 -1.45
CA ARG A 203 -4.78 15.91 -0.61
C ARG A 203 -6.09 16.36 -1.25
N ALA A 204 -6.90 17.08 -0.46
CA ALA A 204 -8.04 17.83 -0.98
C ALA A 204 -7.58 18.92 -1.96
N LEU A 205 -8.27 19.03 -3.08
CA LEU A 205 -7.96 19.91 -4.20
C LEU A 205 -9.05 20.97 -4.37
N LEU A 206 -8.68 22.16 -4.85
CA LEU A 206 -9.60 23.23 -5.22
C LEU A 206 -10.09 23.02 -6.67
N PRO A 207 -11.22 23.63 -7.07
CA PRO A 207 -11.74 23.47 -8.43
C PRO A 207 -10.73 23.80 -9.55
N GLU A 208 -9.87 24.78 -9.35
CA GLU A 208 -8.80 25.17 -10.28
C GLU A 208 -7.66 24.16 -10.36
N GLU A 209 -7.59 23.22 -9.40
CA GLU A 209 -6.54 22.19 -9.31
C GLU A 209 -6.98 20.86 -9.96
N LYS A 210 -7.88 20.90 -10.93
CA LYS A 210 -8.43 19.71 -11.60
C LYS A 210 -7.36 18.80 -12.24
N ASP A 211 -6.24 19.36 -12.67
CA ASP A 211 -5.18 18.58 -13.32
C ASP A 211 -4.39 17.69 -12.33
N TRP A 212 -4.43 18.00 -11.05
CA TRP A 212 -3.86 17.18 -9.97
C TRP A 212 -4.86 16.16 -9.41
N ALA A 213 -6.15 16.23 -9.80
CA ALA A 213 -7.17 15.28 -9.42
C ALA A 213 -7.12 14.05 -10.35
N VAL A 214 -6.08 13.22 -10.21
CA VAL A 214 -5.87 12.06 -11.09
C VAL A 214 -5.55 10.80 -10.28
N ALA A 215 -6.21 9.68 -10.64
CA ALA A 215 -5.88 8.35 -10.15
C ALA A 215 -5.81 7.37 -11.31
N PHE A 216 -4.77 6.55 -11.34
CA PHE A 216 -4.51 5.57 -12.39
C PHE A 216 -3.61 4.43 -11.89
N ALA A 217 -3.48 3.38 -12.68
CA ALA A 217 -2.51 2.31 -12.40
C ALA A 217 -1.72 1.94 -13.65
N VAL A 218 -0.41 1.75 -13.47
CA VAL A 218 0.51 1.35 -14.54
C VAL A 218 1.47 0.27 -14.04
N PRO A 219 1.94 -0.63 -14.93
CA PRO A 219 3.07 -1.50 -14.61
C PRO A 219 4.27 -0.71 -14.06
N GLY A 220 4.98 -1.30 -13.12
CA GLY A 220 6.15 -0.65 -12.51
C GLY A 220 7.25 -0.28 -13.50
N ASP A 221 7.24 -0.92 -14.67
CA ASP A 221 8.18 -0.69 -15.77
C ASP A 221 7.58 0.08 -16.95
N TRP A 222 6.42 0.76 -16.75
CA TRP A 222 5.75 1.51 -17.79
C TRP A 222 6.66 2.55 -18.45
N GLU A 223 6.44 2.84 -19.73
CA GLU A 223 7.20 3.87 -20.42
C GLU A 223 6.95 5.25 -19.77
N GLY A 224 8.01 6.05 -19.62
CA GLY A 224 7.95 7.32 -18.88
C GLY A 224 8.09 7.16 -17.35
N VAL A 225 7.98 5.96 -16.78
CA VAL A 225 8.21 5.73 -15.36
C VAL A 225 9.70 5.49 -15.09
N LYS A 226 10.25 6.22 -14.12
CA LYS A 226 11.60 6.05 -13.55
C LYS A 226 11.48 5.94 -12.04
N GLN A 227 12.30 5.11 -11.43
CA GLN A 227 12.34 4.95 -9.97
C GLN A 227 13.75 5.13 -9.45
N VAL A 228 13.90 5.96 -8.43
CA VAL A 228 15.15 6.09 -7.67
C VAL A 228 14.95 5.44 -6.32
N VAL A 229 15.75 4.43 -6.01
CA VAL A 229 15.54 3.63 -4.80
C VAL A 229 16.49 4.02 -3.69
N SER A 230 15.94 4.02 -2.47
CA SER A 230 16.69 4.03 -1.22
C SER A 230 16.52 2.66 -0.55
N ILE A 231 17.63 2.00 -0.29
CA ILE A 231 17.65 0.65 0.26
C ILE A 231 18.13 0.70 1.71
N HIS A 232 17.29 0.21 2.61
CA HIS A 232 17.55 0.30 4.04
C HIS A 232 18.65 -0.64 4.54
N ASN A 233 18.88 -1.77 3.85
CA ASN A 233 19.86 -2.79 4.22
C ASN A 233 21.04 -2.83 3.23
N LEU A 234 21.80 -1.72 3.12
CA LEU A 234 22.90 -1.59 2.17
C LEU A 234 24.14 -2.43 2.51
N ARG A 235 24.27 -2.91 3.76
CA ARG A 235 25.46 -3.63 4.22
C ARG A 235 25.11 -5.02 4.68
N ASP A 236 25.84 -6.02 4.14
CA ASP A 236 25.90 -7.32 4.77
C ASP A 236 26.55 -7.19 6.14
N ARG A 237 25.93 -7.79 7.13
CA ARG A 237 26.45 -7.92 8.48
C ARG A 237 26.73 -9.40 8.75
N GLN A 238 27.56 -9.68 9.73
CA GLN A 238 27.93 -11.06 10.08
C GLN A 238 26.71 -12.01 10.19
N TYR A 239 25.61 -11.52 10.77
CA TYR A 239 24.41 -12.31 11.03
C TYR A 239 23.22 -11.96 10.11
N PHE A 240 23.38 -10.95 9.21
CA PHE A 240 22.31 -10.48 8.32
C PHE A 240 22.81 -10.44 6.90
N LYS A 241 22.49 -11.44 6.12
CA LYS A 241 22.83 -11.52 4.69
C LYS A 241 21.64 -11.03 3.87
N ARG A 242 21.83 -10.04 3.01
CA ARG A 242 20.78 -9.42 2.18
C ARG A 242 19.99 -10.44 1.37
N GLY A 243 20.63 -11.43 0.81
CA GLY A 243 19.94 -12.45 0.00
C GLY A 243 18.95 -13.33 0.75
N PHE A 244 18.98 -13.36 2.09
CA PHE A 244 18.18 -14.28 2.89
C PHE A 244 17.24 -13.61 3.89
N THR A 245 17.51 -12.37 4.28
CA THR A 245 16.72 -11.66 5.28
C THR A 245 15.60 -10.84 4.62
N PRO A 246 14.42 -10.74 5.24
CA PRO A 246 13.43 -9.74 4.89
C PRO A 246 13.94 -8.31 5.10
N GLY A 247 13.40 -7.36 4.37
CA GLY A 247 13.76 -5.95 4.46
C GLY A 247 12.79 -5.06 3.71
N ALA A 248 13.16 -3.80 3.55
CA ALA A 248 12.32 -2.80 2.92
C ALA A 248 13.12 -1.94 1.96
N THR A 249 12.46 -1.47 0.91
CA THR A 249 12.95 -0.41 0.02
C THR A 249 11.90 0.68 -0.09
N ASP A 250 12.34 1.92 -0.19
CA ASP A 250 11.51 3.04 -0.58
C ASP A 250 11.97 3.62 -1.90
N SER A 251 11.03 4.11 -2.70
CA SER A 251 11.33 4.68 -4.00
C SER A 251 10.82 6.11 -4.12
N TYR A 252 11.53 6.87 -4.90
CA TYR A 252 11.08 8.08 -5.54
C TYR A 252 10.63 7.70 -6.94
N THR A 253 9.34 7.85 -7.26
CA THR A 253 8.76 7.45 -8.54
C THR A 253 8.50 8.69 -9.38
N ILE A 254 9.12 8.78 -10.54
CA ILE A 254 9.05 9.90 -11.47
C ILE A 254 8.22 9.48 -12.67
N PHE A 255 7.24 10.31 -13.02
CA PHE A 255 6.45 10.23 -14.24
C PHE A 255 6.94 11.33 -15.19
N ASP A 256 7.58 10.95 -16.28
CA ASP A 256 8.23 11.85 -17.25
C ASP A 256 7.48 11.76 -18.58
N ASP A 257 6.50 12.65 -18.76
CA ASP A 257 5.55 12.66 -19.88
C ASP A 257 4.94 11.28 -20.16
N CYS A 258 4.46 10.67 -19.09
CA CYS A 258 3.98 9.29 -19.11
C CYS A 258 2.57 9.22 -19.70
N PHE A 259 2.42 8.55 -20.86
CA PHE A 259 1.10 8.33 -21.46
C PHE A 259 0.33 7.23 -20.72
N ILE A 260 -0.90 7.52 -20.30
CA ILE A 260 -1.81 6.59 -19.61
C ILE A 260 -3.07 6.44 -20.44
N PRO A 261 -3.36 5.29 -21.03
CA PRO A 261 -4.59 5.06 -21.78
C PRO A 261 -5.82 5.11 -20.85
N TRP A 262 -6.97 5.54 -21.36
CA TRP A 262 -8.18 5.73 -20.55
C TRP A 262 -8.59 4.50 -19.76
N GLU A 263 -8.36 3.30 -20.26
CA GLU A 263 -8.67 2.02 -19.57
C GLU A 263 -7.91 1.84 -18.25
N ARG A 264 -6.85 2.64 -18.02
CA ARG A 264 -6.04 2.64 -16.80
C ARG A 264 -6.27 3.86 -15.91
N VAL A 265 -7.20 4.74 -16.29
CA VAL A 265 -7.55 5.96 -15.56
C VAL A 265 -8.83 5.74 -14.77
N PHE A 266 -8.81 6.08 -13.49
CA PHE A 266 -9.88 5.84 -12.52
C PHE A 266 -10.44 7.10 -11.88
N LEU A 267 -9.80 8.25 -12.12
CA LEU A 267 -10.24 9.60 -11.74
C LEU A 267 -9.45 10.60 -12.59
N CYS A 268 -10.10 11.62 -13.16
CA CYS A 268 -9.40 12.63 -13.97
C CYS A 268 -10.12 13.98 -14.01
N GLY A 269 -9.97 14.79 -12.96
CA GLY A 269 -10.47 16.15 -12.91
C GLY A 269 -11.51 16.43 -11.82
N GLU A 270 -12.07 15.41 -11.21
CA GLU A 270 -13.10 15.52 -10.17
C GLU A 270 -12.44 15.84 -8.81
N THR A 271 -12.15 17.12 -8.55
CA THR A 271 -11.35 17.59 -7.41
C THR A 271 -11.93 17.21 -6.06
N ILE A 272 -13.26 17.16 -5.92
CA ILE A 272 -13.94 16.73 -4.68
C ILE A 272 -13.56 15.29 -4.33
N HIS A 273 -13.51 14.41 -5.34
CA HIS A 273 -13.15 13.00 -5.18
C HIS A 273 -11.66 12.79 -4.95
N GLY A 274 -10.80 13.71 -5.36
CA GLY A 274 -9.37 13.67 -5.05
C GLY A 274 -9.10 13.68 -3.55
N GLY A 275 -9.77 14.58 -2.81
CA GLY A 275 -9.67 14.66 -1.34
C GLY A 275 -10.28 13.42 -0.65
N VAL A 276 -11.40 12.94 -1.13
CA VAL A 276 -12.06 11.72 -0.62
C VAL A 276 -11.17 10.50 -0.84
N CYS A 277 -10.53 10.38 -1.99
CA CYS A 277 -9.60 9.29 -2.30
C CYS A 277 -8.43 9.26 -1.31
N ALA A 278 -7.81 10.42 -1.06
CA ALA A 278 -6.72 10.55 -0.09
C ALA A 278 -7.16 10.16 1.33
N LEU A 279 -8.35 10.58 1.76
CA LEU A 279 -8.92 10.24 3.06
C LEU A 279 -9.17 8.73 3.17
N LEU A 280 -9.84 8.13 2.19
CA LEU A 280 -10.17 6.70 2.20
C LEU A 280 -8.91 5.83 2.23
N PHE A 281 -7.92 6.15 1.39
CA PHE A 281 -6.63 5.45 1.47
C PHE A 281 -6.04 5.51 2.88
N ALA A 282 -6.02 6.71 3.48
CA ALA A 282 -5.50 6.89 4.82
C ALA A 282 -6.27 6.04 5.86
N LEU A 283 -7.59 5.95 5.75
CA LEU A 283 -8.41 5.14 6.66
C LEU A 283 -8.10 3.64 6.51
N PHE A 284 -8.09 3.12 5.27
CA PHE A 284 -7.78 1.72 5.01
C PHE A 284 -6.36 1.35 5.44
N HIS A 285 -5.39 2.25 5.19
CA HIS A 285 -4.00 2.01 5.53
C HIS A 285 -3.75 2.08 7.05
N ARG A 286 -4.42 2.99 7.76
CA ARG A 286 -4.38 3.02 9.24
C ARG A 286 -5.02 1.79 9.86
N HIS A 287 -6.04 1.24 9.23
CA HIS A 287 -6.59 -0.05 9.65
C HIS A 287 -5.54 -1.18 9.52
N SER A 288 -4.77 -1.22 8.43
CA SER A 288 -3.63 -2.13 8.30
C SER A 288 -2.59 -1.93 9.41
N TYR A 289 -2.38 -0.68 9.87
CA TYR A 289 -1.47 -0.39 10.99
C TYR A 289 -1.89 -1.06 12.29
N SER A 290 -3.18 -1.25 12.52
CA SER A 290 -3.68 -1.93 13.72
C SER A 290 -3.28 -3.42 13.79
N GLY A 291 -2.81 -4.00 12.70
CA GLY A 291 -2.15 -5.31 12.67
C GLY A 291 -0.63 -5.19 12.71
N CYS A 292 -0.02 -4.42 11.79
CA CYS A 292 1.43 -4.39 11.64
C CYS A 292 2.16 -3.71 12.81
N LYS A 293 1.59 -2.68 13.46
CA LYS A 293 2.25 -2.02 14.60
C LYS A 293 2.28 -2.90 15.86
N PRO A 294 1.18 -3.59 16.24
CA PRO A 294 1.26 -4.62 17.26
C PRO A 294 2.29 -5.72 16.97
N ALA A 295 2.40 -6.17 15.72
CA ALA A 295 3.43 -7.14 15.34
C ALA A 295 4.85 -6.64 15.59
N LEU A 296 5.14 -5.36 15.29
CA LEU A 296 6.41 -4.75 15.65
C LEU A 296 6.62 -4.67 17.17
N GLY A 297 5.55 -4.37 17.92
CA GLY A 297 5.56 -4.39 19.37
C GLY A 297 5.91 -5.77 19.92
N ASP A 298 5.34 -6.83 19.35
CA ASP A 298 5.64 -8.23 19.71
C ASP A 298 7.14 -8.55 19.52
N LEU A 299 7.72 -8.12 18.38
CA LEU A 299 9.14 -8.30 18.08
C LEU A 299 10.05 -7.52 19.03
N MET A 300 9.69 -6.26 19.32
CA MET A 300 10.41 -5.43 20.28
C MET A 300 10.34 -6.03 21.70
N LEU A 301 9.17 -6.50 22.10
CA LEU A 301 8.95 -7.14 23.40
C LEU A 301 9.85 -8.38 23.56
N GLY A 302 9.84 -9.27 22.56
CA GLY A 302 10.70 -10.46 22.56
C GLY A 302 12.19 -10.11 22.60
N THR A 303 12.61 -9.13 21.81
CA THR A 303 14.01 -8.67 21.78
C THR A 303 14.46 -8.08 23.12
N VAL A 304 13.65 -7.21 23.72
CA VAL A 304 13.96 -6.59 25.04
C VAL A 304 13.95 -7.62 26.14
N ALA A 305 13.00 -8.55 26.14
CA ALA A 305 12.93 -9.63 27.12
C ALA A 305 14.19 -10.53 27.07
N LEU A 306 14.59 -10.94 25.85
CA LEU A 306 15.80 -11.75 25.66
C LEU A 306 17.08 -10.99 26.06
N ALA A 307 17.18 -9.71 25.71
CA ALA A 307 18.30 -8.88 26.12
C ALA A 307 18.38 -8.74 27.67
N ALA A 308 17.23 -8.57 28.32
CA ALA A 308 17.15 -8.48 29.78
C ALA A 308 17.56 -9.82 30.45
N GLU A 309 17.18 -10.95 29.85
CA GLU A 309 17.59 -12.27 30.31
C GLU A 309 19.10 -12.47 30.20
N TYR A 310 19.70 -12.17 29.07
CA TYR A 310 21.16 -12.26 28.86
C TYR A 310 21.97 -11.36 29.79
N ASN A 311 21.39 -10.25 30.24
CA ASN A 311 22.02 -9.35 31.22
C ASN A 311 21.69 -9.73 32.70
N GLY A 312 20.91 -10.78 32.93
CA GLY A 312 20.54 -11.21 34.27
C GLY A 312 19.58 -10.28 35.03
N ILE A 313 18.94 -9.32 34.31
CA ILE A 313 18.06 -8.28 34.90
C ILE A 313 16.57 -8.47 34.59
N GLY A 314 16.17 -9.59 34.01
CA GLY A 314 14.78 -9.86 33.63
C GLY A 314 13.76 -9.81 34.77
N LYS A 315 14.22 -9.96 36.03
CA LYS A 315 13.38 -9.88 37.26
C LYS A 315 13.34 -8.46 37.86
N ALA A 316 14.16 -7.52 37.40
CA ALA A 316 14.19 -6.15 37.91
C ALA A 316 12.87 -5.43 37.64
N SER A 317 12.32 -4.72 38.63
CA SER A 317 11.00 -4.08 38.53
C SER A 317 10.93 -3.08 37.38
N HIS A 318 11.93 -2.20 37.25
CA HIS A 318 11.98 -1.20 36.19
C HIS A 318 12.04 -1.81 34.75
N VAL A 319 12.64 -3.01 34.61
CA VAL A 319 12.63 -3.73 33.32
C VAL A 319 11.25 -4.30 33.04
N ARG A 320 10.63 -4.90 34.04
CA ARG A 320 9.26 -5.44 33.93
C ARG A 320 8.24 -4.36 33.64
N ASP A 321 8.40 -3.18 34.24
CA ASP A 321 7.52 -2.02 33.96
C ASP A 321 7.62 -1.59 32.49
N LYS A 322 8.82 -1.58 31.88
CA LYS A 322 9.02 -1.27 30.47
C LYS A 322 8.46 -2.34 29.52
N LEU A 323 8.62 -3.62 29.89
CA LEU A 323 8.00 -4.71 29.14
C LEU A 323 6.46 -4.61 29.18
N ALA A 324 5.89 -4.33 30.36
CA ALA A 324 4.44 -4.11 30.50
C ALA A 324 3.93 -2.90 29.69
N GLU A 325 4.73 -1.84 29.58
CA GLU A 325 4.39 -0.68 28.75
C GLU A 325 4.34 -1.05 27.27
N ILE A 326 5.31 -1.82 26.75
CA ILE A 326 5.31 -2.31 25.36
C ILE A 326 4.06 -3.17 25.10
N ILE A 327 3.74 -4.11 25.99
CA ILE A 327 2.54 -4.95 25.87
C ILE A 327 1.29 -4.08 25.82
N ARG A 328 1.15 -3.15 26.76
CA ARG A 328 -0.03 -2.27 26.84
C ARG A 328 -0.24 -1.47 25.55
N VAL A 329 0.80 -0.84 25.01
CA VAL A 329 0.70 -0.05 23.79
C VAL A 329 0.34 -0.91 22.59
N SER A 330 0.98 -2.08 22.46
CA SER A 330 0.72 -3.03 21.37
C SER A 330 -0.72 -3.55 21.39
N GLU A 331 -1.20 -4.00 22.54
CA GLU A 331 -2.55 -4.57 22.67
C GLU A 331 -3.65 -3.50 22.58
N LEU A 332 -3.42 -2.27 23.08
CA LEU A 332 -4.35 -1.16 22.87
C LEU A 332 -4.49 -0.80 21.38
N GLY A 333 -3.38 -0.80 20.63
CA GLY A 333 -3.40 -0.57 19.19
C GLY A 333 -4.18 -1.66 18.44
N TYR A 334 -3.98 -2.91 18.81
CA TYR A 334 -4.74 -4.04 18.25
C TYR A 334 -6.23 -3.97 18.59
N ALA A 335 -6.57 -3.72 19.85
CA ALA A 335 -7.96 -3.59 20.32
C ALA A 335 -8.70 -2.43 19.64
N ALA A 336 -8.01 -1.31 19.38
CA ALA A 336 -8.57 -0.18 18.63
C ALA A 336 -8.94 -0.57 17.19
N GLY A 337 -8.08 -1.35 16.50
CA GLY A 337 -8.37 -1.88 15.17
C GLY A 337 -9.51 -2.89 15.17
N PHE A 338 -9.56 -3.76 16.17
CA PHE A 338 -10.67 -4.69 16.37
C PHE A 338 -12.01 -3.94 16.53
N THR A 339 -12.05 -2.93 17.40
CA THR A 339 -13.22 -2.08 17.60
C THR A 339 -13.60 -1.34 16.31
N ALA A 340 -12.61 -0.85 15.54
CA ALA A 340 -12.85 -0.22 14.24
C ALA A 340 -13.53 -1.16 13.26
N SER A 341 -13.11 -2.43 13.23
CA SER A 341 -13.72 -3.46 12.40
C SER A 341 -15.16 -3.75 12.81
N GLU A 342 -15.42 -3.90 14.12
CA GLU A 342 -16.77 -4.12 14.66
C GLU A 342 -17.72 -2.96 14.39
N MET A 343 -17.24 -1.73 14.48
CA MET A 343 -18.00 -0.51 14.18
C MET A 343 -18.06 -0.20 12.68
N GLY A 344 -17.37 -0.97 11.85
CA GLY A 344 -17.38 -0.81 10.41
C GLY A 344 -18.79 -0.95 9.83
N LYS A 345 -19.15 0.01 8.97
CA LYS A 345 -20.45 0.05 8.26
C LYS A 345 -20.18 0.36 6.79
N PRO A 346 -21.02 -0.12 5.88
CA PRO A 346 -21.11 0.49 4.57
C PRO A 346 -21.72 1.89 4.74
N GLU A 347 -20.95 2.96 4.53
CA GLU A 347 -21.52 4.32 4.48
C GLU A 347 -22.39 4.51 3.25
N VAL A 348 -21.93 3.95 2.13
CA VAL A 348 -22.69 3.88 0.89
C VAL A 348 -22.63 2.44 0.44
N TYR A 349 -23.78 1.78 0.39
CA TYR A 349 -23.86 0.50 -0.31
C TYR A 349 -23.89 0.79 -1.80
N ILE A 350 -22.84 0.42 -2.47
CA ILE A 350 -22.73 0.53 -3.92
C ILE A 350 -22.95 -0.88 -4.47
N PRO A 351 -24.00 -1.16 -5.23
CA PRO A 351 -24.23 -2.48 -5.80
C PRO A 351 -23.01 -2.99 -6.58
N GLY A 352 -22.53 -4.18 -6.25
CA GLY A 352 -21.37 -4.79 -6.86
C GLY A 352 -20.02 -4.19 -6.45
N VAL A 353 -19.99 -3.28 -5.48
CA VAL A 353 -18.76 -2.62 -5.00
C VAL A 353 -18.43 -3.02 -3.58
N GLY A 354 -19.44 -3.37 -2.79
CA GLY A 354 -19.25 -3.84 -1.45
C GLY A 354 -19.09 -2.77 -0.39
N PHE A 355 -18.39 -3.11 0.63
CA PHE A 355 -18.40 -2.48 1.93
C PHE A 355 -17.28 -1.43 2.05
N ARG A 356 -17.66 -0.19 2.30
CA ARG A 356 -16.72 0.86 2.68
C ARG A 356 -16.51 0.80 4.20
N PRO A 357 -15.34 0.38 4.70
CA PRO A 357 -15.09 0.38 6.13
C PRO A 357 -15.14 1.81 6.64
N TYR A 358 -16.08 2.07 7.50
CA TYR A 358 -16.21 3.31 8.22
C TYR A 358 -16.21 3.01 9.71
N GLY A 359 -15.56 3.84 10.44
CA GLY A 359 -15.64 3.75 11.88
C GLY A 359 -14.70 4.74 12.56
N PRO A 360 -15.07 5.27 13.73
CA PRO A 360 -14.20 6.11 14.53
C PRO A 360 -12.88 5.41 14.87
N GLY A 361 -12.84 4.09 14.85
CA GLY A 361 -11.65 3.28 15.05
C GLY A 361 -10.54 3.50 14.03
N SER A 362 -10.82 4.03 12.85
CA SER A 362 -9.76 4.42 11.91
C SER A 362 -8.94 5.63 12.41
N TYR A 363 -9.45 6.39 13.37
CA TYR A 363 -8.73 7.50 14.02
C TYR A 363 -8.04 7.07 15.31
N ILE A 364 -8.55 6.06 16.01
CA ILE A 364 -8.02 5.61 17.30
C ILE A 364 -6.58 5.06 17.17
N PRO A 365 -6.25 4.16 16.23
CA PRO A 365 -4.87 3.71 16.05
C PRO A 365 -3.90 4.86 15.79
N ASN A 366 -4.34 5.86 15.03
CA ASN A 366 -3.50 7.02 14.71
C ASN A 366 -3.21 7.88 15.93
N SER A 367 -4.17 8.07 16.82
CA SER A 367 -3.98 8.83 18.06
C SER A 367 -3.12 8.09 19.08
N ILE A 368 -3.17 6.76 19.10
CA ILE A 368 -2.30 5.92 19.96
C ILE A 368 -0.85 5.93 19.49
N TYR A 369 -0.60 5.94 18.18
CA TYR A 369 0.75 5.88 17.62
C TYR A 369 1.35 7.25 17.29
N ALA A 370 0.57 8.31 17.31
CA ALA A 370 1.05 9.67 17.09
C ALA A 370 1.61 10.34 18.36
N ASN A 371 1.36 9.76 19.52
CA ASN A 371 1.88 10.13 20.81
C ASN A 371 2.96 9.15 21.27
#